data_20b0114612a6e30f5744d77b68a53f0f
#
_entry.id   20b0114612a6e30f5744d77b68a53f0f
#
_cell.length_a   1.000
_cell.length_b   1.000
_cell.length_c   1.000
_cell.angle_alpha   90.00
_cell.angle_beta   90.00
_cell.angle_gamma   90.00
#
_symmetry.space_group_name_H-M   'P 1'
#
loop_
_entity.id
_entity.type
_entity.pdbx_description
1 polymer ?
#
loop_
_entity_poly.entity_id
_entity_poly.type
_entity_poly.pdbx_seq_one_letter_code
_entity_poly.pdbx_strand_id
1 'polypeptide(L)'
;MVELGDAGMKEWCDWMGRRLAAEGGGESAGARSGRVRFKASTIDFSENKLSANGTKAVCNMLEKYGVRCDVLRLTGNNIGNEGARCIARYLMGSSQAPALELHLSRNRVTMDGVKWLLGCLALHPAYPVWNSDSQRFVPLWLKVENDKTKGASGYKALKSACKQLSCSVCLGETSGAAKCGPRQCVNGGCCDDLKHSCVAHLCGWDRSAASEPLPAPGAHARPMFDKPGRGAVKAPPSNAEAPLRDEPRLLYEDADLAVVLKPPGWSCLSQPTGLDPRWAKLSGLARRAKVGDLMCDAVVPALQAWLLLRFGADPTCDAARDQASDRGMAHRLDVDVSGPLLVGKTLRGYEHAKRQIVLGVLKDYVALVHGTFSTDRGECTAPIDSSRYESEKRVRVSAEGQPAITVWEVVAEYECPETQEAYSLVHCRMVTLKTHQIRAHMHHLGNPVVGDPVYGEGGPPEWCPRLFVHKLRLGFFGVEGEARFETCSLQTAPDLWSALGGLRKVGGMAAKGCGAPGL
;
A
#
# COMPACT_ATOMS: atom_id res chain seq x y z
N MET A 1 35.25 -15.04 -19.14
CA MET A 1 34.42 -14.86 -17.95
C MET A 1 34.29 -16.22 -17.28
N VAL A 2 34.53 -16.31 -15.98
CA VAL A 2 34.34 -17.55 -15.22
C VAL A 2 32.87 -17.59 -14.81
N GLU A 3 32.12 -18.61 -15.26
CA GLU A 3 30.73 -18.82 -14.82
C GLU A 3 30.73 -19.30 -13.36
N LEU A 4 30.08 -18.59 -12.47
CA LEU A 4 30.13 -18.87 -11.03
C LEU A 4 29.28 -20.10 -10.63
N GLY A 5 28.15 -20.33 -11.29
CA GLY A 5 27.17 -21.30 -10.82
C GLY A 5 26.65 -20.97 -9.41
N ASP A 6 25.82 -21.82 -8.83
CA ASP A 6 25.26 -21.58 -7.49
C ASP A 6 26.33 -21.64 -6.38
N ALA A 7 27.30 -22.53 -6.48
CA ALA A 7 28.37 -22.67 -5.48
C ALA A 7 29.30 -21.46 -5.47
N GLY A 8 29.84 -21.08 -6.61
CA GLY A 8 30.68 -19.89 -6.73
C GLY A 8 29.94 -18.60 -6.38
N MET A 9 28.63 -18.52 -6.68
CA MET A 9 27.79 -17.38 -6.26
C MET A 9 27.65 -17.31 -4.74
N LYS A 10 27.51 -18.44 -4.05
CA LYS A 10 27.48 -18.46 -2.59
C LYS A 10 28.79 -17.96 -2.00
N GLU A 11 29.93 -18.41 -2.50
CA GLU A 11 31.28 -17.96 -2.08
C GLU A 11 31.43 -16.45 -2.31
N TRP A 12 31.01 -15.96 -3.48
CA TRP A 12 31.02 -14.54 -3.80
C TRP A 12 30.12 -13.74 -2.85
N CYS A 13 28.92 -14.20 -2.55
CA CYS A 13 28.02 -13.55 -1.58
C CYS A 13 28.65 -13.48 -0.19
N ASP A 14 29.31 -14.53 0.28
CA ASP A 14 30.00 -14.57 1.56
C ASP A 14 31.19 -13.60 1.60
N TRP A 15 31.96 -13.52 0.50
CA TRP A 15 33.08 -12.58 0.37
C TRP A 15 32.58 -11.13 0.35
N MET A 16 31.58 -10.82 -0.50
CA MET A 16 30.98 -9.47 -0.60
C MET A 16 30.35 -9.06 0.72
N GLY A 17 29.67 -10.00 1.38
CA GLY A 17 29.05 -9.75 2.69
C GLY A 17 30.06 -9.32 3.75
N ARG A 18 31.26 -9.93 3.79
CA ARG A 18 32.34 -9.49 4.68
C ARG A 18 32.81 -8.06 4.37
N ARG A 19 32.92 -7.69 3.10
CA ARG A 19 33.29 -6.33 2.70
C ARG A 19 32.26 -5.29 3.08
N LEU A 20 30.98 -5.57 2.78
CA LEU A 20 29.87 -4.67 3.14
C LEU A 20 29.72 -4.51 4.66
N ALA A 21 30.01 -5.56 5.42
CA ALA A 21 30.03 -5.46 6.90
C ALA A 21 31.17 -4.54 7.39
N ALA A 22 32.36 -4.65 6.80
CA ALA A 22 33.52 -3.82 7.15
C ALA A 22 33.29 -2.33 6.84
N GLU A 23 32.70 -2.02 5.67
CA GLU A 23 32.41 -0.64 5.24
C GLU A 23 31.23 -0.01 6.03
N GLY A 24 30.33 -0.82 6.54
CA GLY A 24 29.12 -0.38 7.25
C GLY A 24 29.27 -0.22 8.77
N GLY A 25 30.47 -0.33 9.36
CA GLY A 25 30.71 -0.04 10.79
C GLY A 25 30.20 -1.11 11.75
N GLY A 26 30.51 -2.39 11.53
CA GLY A 26 30.36 -3.49 12.51
C GLY A 26 28.95 -4.10 12.64
N GLU A 27 28.91 -5.36 13.04
CA GLU A 27 27.68 -6.18 13.19
C GLU A 27 26.73 -5.76 14.34
N SER A 28 26.99 -4.68 15.05
CA SER A 28 26.34 -4.38 16.34
C SER A 28 25.04 -3.59 16.30
N ALA A 29 24.47 -3.32 15.13
CA ALA A 29 23.12 -2.77 15.07
C ALA A 29 22.20 -3.81 14.44
N GLY A 30 21.41 -4.51 15.23
CA GLY A 30 20.40 -5.47 14.77
C GLY A 30 19.70 -4.95 13.54
N ALA A 31 19.78 -5.69 12.45
CA ALA A 31 19.25 -5.34 11.15
C ALA A 31 17.76 -5.01 11.29
N ARG A 32 17.42 -3.72 11.47
CA ARG A 32 16.06 -3.25 11.27
C ARG A 32 15.79 -3.45 9.79
N SER A 33 15.08 -4.51 9.46
CA SER A 33 14.63 -4.86 8.12
C SER A 33 14.10 -3.62 7.41
N GLY A 34 14.57 -3.36 6.18
CA GLY A 34 14.04 -2.32 5.30
C GLY A 34 14.89 -1.05 5.15
N ARG A 35 15.99 -0.87 5.89
CA ARG A 35 16.84 0.32 5.72
C ARG A 35 17.82 0.13 4.56
N VAL A 36 17.78 1.04 3.57
CA VAL A 36 18.77 1.10 2.49
C VAL A 36 20.08 1.63 3.06
N ARG A 37 21.17 0.86 2.91
CA ARG A 37 22.54 1.22 3.34
C ARG A 37 23.44 1.55 2.16
N PHE A 38 23.28 0.80 1.06
CA PHE A 38 24.07 0.94 -0.15
C PHE A 38 23.13 1.00 -1.36
N LYS A 39 23.40 1.92 -2.27
CA LYS A 39 22.69 2.03 -3.55
C LYS A 39 23.69 1.85 -4.69
N ALA A 40 23.44 0.84 -5.54
CA ALA A 40 24.18 0.61 -6.78
C ALA A 40 23.35 1.09 -7.98
N SER A 41 23.99 1.62 -9.02
CA SER A 41 23.29 1.91 -10.26
C SER A 41 22.89 0.62 -10.99
N THR A 42 23.78 -0.36 -11.04
CA THR A 42 23.56 -1.64 -11.72
C THR A 42 24.23 -2.77 -10.94
N ILE A 43 23.48 -3.88 -10.79
CA ILE A 43 24.01 -5.18 -10.36
C ILE A 43 23.79 -6.15 -11.51
N ASP A 44 24.86 -6.76 -12.01
CA ASP A 44 24.83 -7.66 -13.17
C ASP A 44 25.43 -9.02 -12.84
N PHE A 45 24.57 -10.05 -12.84
CA PHE A 45 24.91 -11.46 -12.71
C PHE A 45 24.45 -12.27 -13.93
N SER A 46 24.39 -11.65 -15.10
CA SER A 46 24.04 -12.34 -16.33
C SER A 46 25.05 -13.46 -16.67
N GLU A 47 24.59 -14.51 -17.35
CA GLU A 47 25.38 -15.62 -17.86
C GLU A 47 26.19 -16.39 -16.78
N ASN A 48 25.63 -16.60 -15.59
CA ASN A 48 26.31 -17.27 -14.47
C ASN A 48 25.75 -18.64 -14.12
N LYS A 49 24.84 -19.20 -14.91
CA LYS A 49 24.18 -20.49 -14.66
C LYS A 49 23.47 -20.59 -13.30
N LEU A 50 23.02 -19.46 -12.76
CA LEU A 50 22.33 -19.41 -11.48
C LEU A 50 20.98 -20.12 -11.57
N SER A 51 20.73 -21.01 -10.61
CA SER A 51 19.40 -21.56 -10.35
C SER A 51 18.64 -20.75 -9.32
N ALA A 52 17.52 -21.28 -8.82
CA ALA A 52 16.79 -20.69 -7.70
C ALA A 52 17.66 -20.53 -6.43
N ASN A 53 18.60 -21.45 -6.18
CA ASN A 53 19.48 -21.41 -5.00
C ASN A 53 20.50 -20.26 -5.10
N GLY A 54 21.17 -20.09 -6.23
CA GLY A 54 22.09 -18.98 -6.45
C GLY A 54 21.36 -17.63 -6.41
N THR A 55 20.18 -17.56 -7.03
CA THR A 55 19.31 -16.37 -6.96
C THR A 55 18.92 -16.04 -5.53
N LYS A 56 18.54 -17.04 -4.72
CA LYS A 56 18.20 -16.88 -3.30
C LYS A 56 19.40 -16.38 -2.49
N ALA A 57 20.61 -16.89 -2.74
CA ALA A 57 21.82 -16.44 -2.08
C ALA A 57 22.08 -14.95 -2.36
N VAL A 58 21.99 -14.52 -3.62
CA VAL A 58 22.13 -13.11 -4.02
C VAL A 58 21.09 -12.25 -3.33
N CYS A 59 19.80 -12.55 -3.46
CA CYS A 59 18.73 -11.76 -2.88
C CYS A 59 18.86 -11.63 -1.36
N ASN A 60 19.15 -12.73 -0.66
CA ASN A 60 19.36 -12.72 0.79
C ASN A 60 20.55 -11.86 1.22
N MET A 61 21.66 -11.91 0.47
CA MET A 61 22.84 -11.08 0.73
C MET A 61 22.50 -9.60 0.54
N LEU A 62 21.86 -9.24 -0.58
CA LEU A 62 21.44 -7.85 -0.85
C LEU A 62 20.49 -7.32 0.24
N GLU A 63 19.52 -8.14 0.66
CA GLU A 63 18.60 -7.78 1.75
C GLU A 63 19.32 -7.63 3.09
N LYS A 64 20.15 -8.59 3.47
CA LYS A 64 20.88 -8.62 4.75
C LYS A 64 21.72 -7.36 4.94
N TYR A 65 22.37 -6.89 3.88
CA TYR A 65 23.24 -5.72 3.95
C TYR A 65 22.58 -4.41 3.49
N GLY A 66 21.28 -4.44 3.20
CA GLY A 66 20.52 -3.26 2.77
C GLY A 66 20.98 -2.68 1.44
N VAL A 67 21.44 -3.55 0.52
CA VAL A 67 21.88 -3.14 -0.82
C VAL A 67 20.68 -3.05 -1.76
N ARG A 68 20.55 -1.95 -2.47
CA ARG A 68 19.52 -1.73 -3.51
C ARG A 68 20.17 -1.28 -4.81
N CYS A 69 19.50 -1.54 -5.94
CA CYS A 69 20.01 -1.12 -7.25
C CYS A 69 18.86 -0.62 -8.13
N ASP A 70 19.20 0.30 -9.02
CA ASP A 70 18.25 0.79 -10.03
C ASP A 70 18.04 -0.27 -11.12
N VAL A 71 19.08 -1.02 -11.50
CA VAL A 71 19.06 -2.04 -12.54
C VAL A 71 19.59 -3.38 -11.99
N LEU A 72 18.77 -4.43 -12.06
CA LEU A 72 19.17 -5.81 -11.74
C LEU A 72 19.17 -6.66 -13.01
N ARG A 73 20.35 -7.15 -13.42
CA ARG A 73 20.53 -8.00 -14.60
C ARG A 73 20.85 -9.44 -14.19
N LEU A 74 20.02 -10.35 -14.67
CA LEU A 74 20.09 -11.80 -14.42
C LEU A 74 19.83 -12.60 -15.71
N THR A 75 20.07 -11.98 -16.86
CA THR A 75 19.83 -12.58 -18.19
C THR A 75 20.69 -13.83 -18.39
N GLY A 76 20.18 -14.85 -19.10
CA GLY A 76 20.97 -16.02 -19.48
C GLY A 76 21.38 -16.92 -18.30
N ASN A 77 20.52 -17.05 -17.32
CA ASN A 77 20.69 -17.96 -16.19
C ASN A 77 19.68 -19.13 -16.24
N ASN A 78 19.67 -19.94 -15.21
CA ASN A 78 18.79 -21.09 -15.06
C ASN A 78 17.66 -20.82 -14.03
N ILE A 79 17.24 -19.55 -13.90
CA ILE A 79 16.27 -19.09 -12.92
C ILE A 79 14.88 -19.57 -13.33
N GLY A 80 14.26 -20.36 -12.46
CA GLY A 80 12.88 -20.80 -12.59
C GLY A 80 11.92 -19.94 -11.76
N ASN A 81 10.68 -20.41 -11.57
CA ASN A 81 9.65 -19.68 -10.84
C ASN A 81 10.03 -19.42 -9.37
N GLU A 82 10.72 -20.35 -8.70
CA GLU A 82 11.21 -20.15 -7.33
C GLU A 82 12.26 -19.03 -7.24
N GLY A 83 13.15 -18.94 -8.23
CA GLY A 83 14.08 -17.80 -8.32
C GLY A 83 13.35 -16.48 -8.55
N ALA A 84 12.31 -16.47 -9.40
CA ALA A 84 11.45 -15.32 -9.61
C ALA A 84 10.74 -14.88 -8.30
N ARG A 85 10.33 -15.83 -7.45
CA ARG A 85 9.80 -15.55 -6.11
C ARG A 85 10.83 -14.89 -5.19
N CYS A 86 12.08 -15.35 -5.22
CA CYS A 86 13.15 -14.72 -4.43
C CYS A 86 13.39 -13.27 -4.87
N ILE A 87 13.42 -13.02 -6.19
CA ILE A 87 13.55 -11.67 -6.75
C ILE A 87 12.36 -10.80 -6.37
N ALA A 88 11.14 -11.32 -6.50
CA ALA A 88 9.93 -10.61 -6.11
C ALA A 88 9.97 -10.18 -4.64
N ARG A 89 10.44 -11.06 -3.73
CA ARG A 89 10.65 -10.73 -2.32
C ARG A 89 11.68 -9.62 -2.14
N TYR A 90 12.81 -9.69 -2.82
CA TYR A 90 13.83 -8.64 -2.79
C TYR A 90 13.29 -7.30 -3.26
N LEU A 91 12.49 -7.27 -4.34
CA LEU A 91 11.81 -6.05 -4.80
C LEU A 91 10.87 -5.49 -3.74
N MET A 92 10.09 -6.35 -3.05
CA MET A 92 9.19 -5.94 -1.95
C MET A 92 9.93 -5.35 -0.75
N GLY A 93 11.17 -5.70 -0.52
CA GLY A 93 11.95 -5.29 0.64
C GLY A 93 12.37 -3.81 0.64
N SER A 94 12.09 -3.02 -0.40
CA SER A 94 12.56 -1.65 -0.48
C SER A 94 11.54 -0.68 -1.09
N SER A 95 10.69 -0.13 -0.25
CA SER A 95 9.81 0.96 -0.66
C SER A 95 10.54 2.29 -0.88
N GLN A 96 11.72 2.49 -0.29
CA GLN A 96 12.48 3.74 -0.36
C GLN A 96 13.42 3.84 -1.57
N ALA A 97 13.79 2.72 -2.19
CA ALA A 97 14.65 2.69 -3.37
C ALA A 97 14.20 1.54 -4.29
N PRO A 98 13.06 1.70 -4.97
CA PRO A 98 12.53 0.69 -5.87
C PRO A 98 13.46 0.54 -7.08
N ALA A 99 13.64 -0.71 -7.57
CA ALA A 99 14.34 -0.94 -8.82
C ALA A 99 13.56 -0.38 -10.00
N LEU A 100 14.26 0.12 -11.01
CA LEU A 100 13.68 0.65 -12.24
C LEU A 100 13.68 -0.38 -13.37
N GLU A 101 14.68 -1.28 -13.38
CA GLU A 101 14.83 -2.31 -14.40
C GLU A 101 15.11 -3.68 -13.79
N LEU A 102 14.51 -4.71 -14.37
CA LEU A 102 14.75 -6.11 -14.07
C LEU A 102 14.88 -6.90 -15.37
N HIS A 103 16.04 -7.54 -15.60
CA HIS A 103 16.34 -8.31 -16.80
C HIS A 103 16.42 -9.80 -16.48
N LEU A 104 15.41 -10.57 -16.92
CA LEU A 104 15.27 -12.01 -16.72
C LEU A 104 15.18 -12.82 -18.03
N SER A 105 15.49 -12.21 -19.19
CA SER A 105 15.43 -12.89 -20.48
C SER A 105 16.36 -14.12 -20.50
N ARG A 106 16.04 -15.13 -21.30
CA ARG A 106 16.78 -16.39 -21.41
C ARG A 106 16.95 -17.12 -20.07
N ASN A 107 15.87 -17.17 -19.29
CA ASN A 107 15.74 -17.93 -18.05
C ASN A 107 14.61 -18.97 -18.17
N ARG A 108 14.36 -19.74 -17.11
CA ARG A 108 13.28 -20.74 -17.06
C ARG A 108 12.01 -20.25 -16.38
N VAL A 109 11.82 -18.92 -16.29
CA VAL A 109 10.63 -18.30 -15.70
C VAL A 109 9.44 -18.55 -16.62
N THR A 110 8.36 -19.13 -16.09
CA THR A 110 7.09 -19.32 -16.80
C THR A 110 6.09 -18.21 -16.44
N MET A 111 4.87 -18.28 -17.01
CA MET A 111 3.80 -17.35 -16.64
C MET A 111 3.49 -17.33 -15.14
N ASP A 112 3.68 -18.43 -14.41
CA ASP A 112 3.49 -18.44 -12.96
C ASP A 112 4.54 -17.60 -12.24
N GLY A 113 5.79 -17.62 -12.66
CA GLY A 113 6.83 -16.72 -12.16
C GLY A 113 6.55 -15.26 -12.51
N VAL A 114 6.05 -14.98 -13.72
CA VAL A 114 5.62 -13.62 -14.11
C VAL A 114 4.44 -13.15 -13.26
N LYS A 115 3.44 -14.01 -13.01
CA LYS A 115 2.31 -13.68 -12.10
C LYS A 115 2.79 -13.29 -10.70
N TRP A 116 3.79 -14.03 -10.16
CA TRP A 116 4.38 -13.69 -8.87
C TRP A 116 5.02 -12.30 -8.87
N LEU A 117 5.82 -11.99 -9.89
CA LEU A 117 6.44 -10.67 -10.04
C LEU A 117 5.37 -9.58 -10.15
N LEU A 118 4.38 -9.76 -11.01
CA LEU A 118 3.28 -8.79 -11.19
C LEU A 118 2.45 -8.63 -9.90
N GLY A 119 2.20 -9.72 -9.16
CA GLY A 119 1.50 -9.66 -7.88
C GLY A 119 2.27 -8.83 -6.85
N CYS A 120 3.59 -9.03 -6.76
CA CYS A 120 4.45 -8.23 -5.90
C CYS A 120 4.43 -6.76 -6.31
N LEU A 121 4.58 -6.44 -7.59
CA LEU A 121 4.57 -5.07 -8.09
C LEU A 121 3.20 -4.40 -7.87
N ALA A 122 2.10 -5.12 -8.06
CA ALA A 122 0.76 -4.61 -7.82
C ALA A 122 0.49 -4.32 -6.33
N LEU A 123 1.13 -5.07 -5.42
CA LEU A 123 1.03 -4.87 -3.97
C LEU A 123 2.06 -3.87 -3.44
N HIS A 124 3.12 -3.60 -4.18
CA HIS A 124 4.20 -2.73 -3.74
C HIS A 124 3.81 -1.25 -3.88
N PRO A 125 3.84 -0.45 -2.80
CA PRO A 125 3.34 0.92 -2.81
C PRO A 125 4.17 1.89 -3.67
N ALA A 126 5.44 1.56 -3.95
CA ALA A 126 6.30 2.40 -4.78
C ALA A 126 6.17 2.12 -6.29
N TYR A 127 5.40 1.12 -6.72
CA TYR A 127 5.18 0.89 -8.15
C TYR A 127 3.75 1.29 -8.57
N PRO A 128 3.63 1.99 -9.70
CA PRO A 128 4.71 2.56 -10.51
C PRO A 128 5.50 3.63 -9.77
N VAL A 129 6.79 3.78 -10.13
CA VAL A 129 7.70 4.72 -9.48
C VAL A 129 7.42 6.14 -9.96
N TRP A 130 7.31 7.10 -9.03
CA TRP A 130 7.24 8.50 -9.40
C TRP A 130 8.59 9.01 -9.90
N ASN A 131 8.62 9.62 -11.08
CA ASN A 131 9.80 10.26 -11.65
C ASN A 131 9.62 11.79 -11.62
N SER A 132 10.38 12.45 -10.74
CA SER A 132 10.32 13.90 -10.55
C SER A 132 10.72 14.68 -11.79
N ASP A 133 11.63 14.16 -12.61
CA ASP A 133 12.15 14.88 -13.80
C ASP A 133 11.10 14.93 -14.90
N SER A 134 10.38 13.82 -15.11
CA SER A 134 9.32 13.74 -16.11
C SER A 134 7.92 14.06 -15.57
N GLN A 135 7.77 14.24 -14.25
CA GLN A 135 6.50 14.43 -13.55
C GLN A 135 5.46 13.34 -13.89
N ARG A 136 5.92 12.08 -13.98
CA ARG A 136 5.10 10.92 -14.38
C ARG A 136 5.41 9.68 -13.57
N PHE A 137 4.45 8.78 -13.51
CA PHE A 137 4.65 7.44 -13.00
C PHE A 137 5.31 6.54 -14.05
N VAL A 138 6.37 5.85 -13.65
CA VAL A 138 7.15 4.96 -14.50
C VAL A 138 7.02 3.53 -13.99
N PRO A 139 6.51 2.59 -14.80
CA PRO A 139 6.42 1.18 -14.43
C PRO A 139 7.81 0.53 -14.37
N LEU A 140 7.94 -0.58 -13.60
CA LEU A 140 9.16 -1.39 -13.67
C LEU A 140 9.40 -1.85 -15.11
N TRP A 141 10.59 -1.61 -15.64
CA TRP A 141 11.04 -2.10 -16.93
C TRP A 141 11.45 -3.57 -16.82
N LEU A 142 10.54 -4.49 -17.17
CA LEU A 142 10.71 -5.92 -16.99
C LEU A 142 11.00 -6.62 -18.32
N LYS A 143 12.20 -7.19 -18.47
CA LYS A 143 12.58 -8.05 -19.59
C LYS A 143 12.49 -9.51 -19.16
N VAL A 144 11.54 -10.26 -19.73
CA VAL A 144 11.27 -11.66 -19.36
C VAL A 144 11.05 -12.55 -20.59
N GLU A 145 11.66 -12.18 -21.70
CA GLU A 145 11.54 -12.92 -22.96
C GLU A 145 12.07 -14.34 -22.84
N ASN A 146 11.21 -15.31 -23.03
CA ASN A 146 11.54 -16.73 -23.22
C ASN A 146 10.42 -17.42 -23.99
N ASP A 147 10.69 -18.63 -24.50
CA ASP A 147 9.74 -19.37 -25.34
C ASP A 147 8.46 -19.78 -24.61
N LYS A 148 8.47 -19.84 -23.27
CA LYS A 148 7.31 -20.24 -22.45
C LYS A 148 6.34 -19.08 -22.14
N THR A 149 6.74 -17.84 -22.42
CA THR A 149 5.91 -16.64 -22.20
C THR A 149 5.39 -16.01 -23.49
N LYS A 150 5.85 -16.50 -24.66
CA LYS A 150 5.49 -15.96 -25.99
C LYS A 150 4.19 -16.53 -26.56
N GLY A 151 3.65 -15.83 -27.57
CA GLY A 151 2.51 -16.25 -28.39
C GLY A 151 1.13 -16.06 -27.73
N ALA A 152 0.08 -16.49 -28.44
CA ALA A 152 -1.31 -16.30 -28.04
C ALA A 152 -1.64 -16.88 -26.65
N SER A 153 -1.07 -18.04 -26.31
CA SER A 153 -1.26 -18.66 -25.00
C SER A 153 -0.66 -17.81 -23.85
N GLY A 154 0.56 -17.28 -24.05
CA GLY A 154 1.21 -16.39 -23.08
C GLY A 154 0.43 -15.10 -22.89
N TYR A 155 -0.07 -14.51 -23.99
CA TYR A 155 -0.89 -13.30 -23.92
C TYR A 155 -2.22 -13.52 -23.17
N LYS A 156 -2.94 -14.63 -23.46
CA LYS A 156 -4.17 -15.01 -22.75
C LYS A 156 -3.92 -15.21 -21.25
N ALA A 157 -2.81 -15.86 -20.88
CA ALA A 157 -2.42 -16.06 -19.50
C ALA A 157 -2.07 -14.75 -18.80
N LEU A 158 -1.37 -13.83 -19.49
CA LEU A 158 -1.07 -12.48 -18.99
C LEU A 158 -2.35 -11.67 -18.75
N LYS A 159 -3.30 -11.67 -19.71
CA LYS A 159 -4.61 -11.02 -19.57
C LYS A 159 -5.38 -11.53 -18.35
N SER A 160 -5.40 -12.85 -18.15
CA SER A 160 -6.01 -13.47 -16.97
C SER A 160 -5.32 -13.05 -15.67
N ALA A 161 -3.98 -13.02 -15.65
CA ALA A 161 -3.20 -12.60 -14.49
C ALA A 161 -3.47 -11.13 -14.12
N CYS A 162 -3.45 -10.22 -15.09
CA CYS A 162 -3.75 -8.81 -14.87
C CYS A 162 -5.15 -8.61 -14.28
N LYS A 163 -6.14 -9.36 -14.78
CA LYS A 163 -7.52 -9.34 -14.23
C LYS A 163 -7.56 -9.83 -12.77
N GLN A 164 -6.92 -10.97 -12.48
CA GLN A 164 -6.87 -11.55 -11.13
C GLN A 164 -6.15 -10.64 -10.12
N LEU A 165 -5.06 -10.00 -10.56
CA LEU A 165 -4.24 -9.13 -9.72
C LEU A 165 -4.73 -7.69 -9.69
N SER A 166 -5.82 -7.36 -10.38
CA SER A 166 -6.33 -5.98 -10.52
C SER A 166 -5.21 -4.99 -10.86
N CYS A 167 -4.30 -5.38 -11.74
CA CYS A 167 -3.17 -4.56 -12.18
C CYS A 167 -3.14 -4.43 -13.70
N SER A 168 -2.39 -3.45 -14.19
CA SER A 168 -2.15 -3.23 -15.60
C SER A 168 -0.67 -3.32 -15.93
N VAL A 169 -0.37 -3.68 -17.18
CA VAL A 169 1.00 -3.72 -17.71
C VAL A 169 1.04 -2.99 -19.05
N CYS A 170 2.16 -2.32 -19.33
CA CYS A 170 2.42 -1.70 -20.60
C CYS A 170 3.11 -2.69 -21.55
N LEU A 171 2.61 -2.82 -22.77
CA LEU A 171 3.23 -3.56 -23.87
C LEU A 171 3.64 -2.63 -25.02
N GLY A 172 3.90 -1.35 -24.72
CA GLY A 172 4.25 -0.33 -25.70
C GLY A 172 5.50 -0.67 -26.50
N GLU A 173 5.61 -0.11 -27.69
CA GLU A 173 6.78 -0.29 -28.53
C GLU A 173 8.02 0.37 -27.91
N THR A 174 9.18 -0.29 -28.11
CA THR A 174 10.48 0.17 -27.65
C THR A 174 11.30 0.85 -28.77
N SER A 175 10.73 0.90 -29.97
CA SER A 175 11.32 1.49 -31.18
C SER A 175 10.35 2.48 -31.83
N GLY A 176 10.87 3.49 -32.52
CA GLY A 176 10.06 4.51 -33.20
C GLY A 176 10.07 5.88 -32.51
N ALA A 177 9.31 6.84 -33.07
CA ALA A 177 9.27 8.23 -32.57
C ALA A 177 8.58 8.36 -31.20
N ALA A 178 7.60 7.46 -30.92
CA ALA A 178 6.93 7.36 -29.62
C ALA A 178 7.26 6.00 -28.99
N LYS A 179 8.38 5.92 -28.27
CA LYS A 179 8.86 4.67 -27.67
C LYS A 179 8.82 4.71 -26.16
N CYS A 180 8.56 3.57 -25.56
CA CYS A 180 8.75 3.37 -24.11
C CYS A 180 10.24 3.13 -23.80
N GLY A 181 10.65 3.56 -22.61
CA GLY A 181 11.99 3.35 -22.07
C GLY A 181 11.94 3.14 -20.55
N PRO A 182 13.08 2.78 -19.94
CA PRO A 182 13.14 2.49 -18.50
C PRO A 182 12.77 3.67 -17.59
N ARG A 183 12.81 4.89 -18.11
CA ARG A 183 12.49 6.13 -17.37
C ARG A 183 11.29 6.89 -17.93
N GLN A 184 10.63 6.34 -18.93
CA GLN A 184 9.42 6.94 -19.51
C GLN A 184 8.50 5.86 -20.08
N CYS A 185 7.20 6.03 -19.93
CA CYS A 185 6.19 5.22 -20.62
C CYS A 185 5.31 6.15 -21.46
N VAL A 186 5.33 5.94 -22.80
CA VAL A 186 4.65 6.83 -23.75
C VAL A 186 3.23 6.37 -24.11
N ASN A 187 2.77 5.22 -23.64
CA ASN A 187 1.35 4.84 -23.73
C ASN A 187 0.53 5.63 -22.70
N GLY A 188 0.53 6.90 -22.95
CA GLY A 188 0.31 8.03 -22.09
C GLY A 188 -1.05 8.16 -21.43
N GLY A 189 -2.03 7.33 -21.70
CA GLY A 189 -3.29 7.37 -20.97
C GLY A 189 -3.28 6.55 -19.69
N CYS A 190 -2.39 5.58 -19.59
CA CYS A 190 -2.35 4.67 -18.44
C CYS A 190 -1.35 5.08 -17.35
N CYS A 191 -0.43 5.99 -17.63
CA CYS A 191 0.65 6.32 -16.71
C CYS A 191 0.45 7.65 -15.97
N ASP A 192 -0.64 8.32 -16.24
CA ASP A 192 -0.94 9.63 -15.67
C ASP A 192 -1.82 9.58 -14.41
N ASP A 193 -2.36 8.42 -14.05
CA ASP A 193 -3.25 8.22 -12.90
C ASP A 193 -2.72 7.08 -12.02
N LEU A 194 -2.55 7.30 -10.74
CA LEU A 194 -2.16 6.28 -9.74
C LEU A 194 -3.07 5.04 -9.78
N LYS A 195 -4.35 5.22 -10.05
CA LYS A 195 -5.33 4.14 -10.12
C LYS A 195 -5.23 3.33 -11.40
N HIS A 196 -4.69 3.93 -12.47
CA HIS A 196 -4.68 3.40 -13.82
C HIS A 196 -3.27 3.16 -14.36
N SER A 197 -2.23 3.44 -13.57
CA SER A 197 -0.85 3.30 -13.99
C SER A 197 -0.45 1.83 -14.10
N CYS A 198 0.31 1.50 -15.15
CA CYS A 198 0.90 0.19 -15.32
C CYS A 198 1.96 -0.06 -14.24
N VAL A 199 1.93 -1.22 -13.59
CA VAL A 199 2.94 -1.60 -12.58
C VAL A 199 4.24 -2.09 -13.20
N ALA A 200 4.17 -2.62 -14.44
CA ALA A 200 5.33 -3.08 -15.20
C ALA A 200 5.19 -2.74 -16.69
N HIS A 201 6.33 -2.48 -17.34
CA HIS A 201 6.46 -2.50 -18.79
C HIS A 201 7.14 -3.80 -19.21
N LEU A 202 6.44 -4.65 -19.98
CA LEU A 202 6.95 -5.94 -20.45
C LEU A 202 7.60 -5.76 -21.82
N CYS A 203 8.95 -5.79 -21.83
CA CYS A 203 9.72 -5.62 -23.05
C CYS A 203 9.71 -6.88 -23.91
N GLY A 204 9.59 -6.73 -25.25
CA GLY A 204 9.67 -7.83 -26.19
C GLY A 204 8.48 -8.79 -26.18
N TRP A 205 7.37 -8.41 -25.57
CA TRP A 205 6.16 -9.23 -25.57
C TRP A 205 5.49 -9.19 -26.94
N ASP A 206 5.21 -10.37 -27.49
CA ASP A 206 4.60 -10.51 -28.82
C ASP A 206 3.13 -10.03 -28.81
N ARG A 207 2.86 -8.99 -29.58
CA ARG A 207 1.52 -8.42 -29.76
C ARG A 207 0.73 -9.03 -30.92
N SER A 208 1.38 -9.80 -31.80
CA SER A 208 0.71 -10.34 -33.00
C SER A 208 -0.46 -11.27 -32.67
N ALA A 209 -0.49 -11.81 -31.46
CA ALA A 209 -1.56 -12.64 -30.94
C ALA A 209 -2.68 -11.90 -30.18
N ALA A 210 -2.61 -10.57 -30.09
CA ALA A 210 -3.56 -9.76 -29.33
C ALA A 210 -4.79 -9.44 -30.19
N SER A 211 -5.76 -10.34 -30.23
CA SER A 211 -7.08 -10.06 -30.83
C SER A 211 -7.95 -9.11 -30.01
N GLU A 212 -7.63 -8.94 -28.73
CA GLU A 212 -8.33 -8.05 -27.78
C GLU A 212 -7.34 -7.32 -26.88
N PRO A 213 -7.57 -6.05 -26.50
CA PRO A 213 -6.71 -5.31 -25.59
C PRO A 213 -6.63 -5.97 -24.21
N LEU A 214 -5.51 -5.75 -23.51
CA LEU A 214 -5.41 -6.04 -22.08
C LEU A 214 -6.50 -5.29 -21.31
N PRO A 215 -6.97 -5.83 -20.16
CA PRO A 215 -7.94 -5.12 -19.33
C PRO A 215 -7.46 -3.71 -19.06
N ALA A 216 -8.31 -2.72 -19.30
CA ALA A 216 -8.02 -1.36 -18.88
C ALA A 216 -7.78 -1.35 -17.37
N PRO A 217 -6.80 -0.58 -16.88
CA PRO A 217 -6.59 -0.42 -15.46
C PRO A 217 -7.90 0.00 -14.80
N GLY A 218 -8.34 -0.69 -13.77
CA GLY A 218 -9.41 -0.24 -12.91
C GLY A 218 -10.85 -0.63 -13.24
N ALA A 219 -11.13 -1.45 -14.26
CA ALA A 219 -12.52 -1.88 -14.53
C ALA A 219 -13.15 -2.74 -13.41
N HIS A 220 -12.35 -3.29 -12.49
CA HIS A 220 -12.81 -4.16 -11.40
C HIS A 220 -12.30 -3.76 -9.99
N ALA A 221 -11.51 -2.71 -9.85
CA ALA A 221 -10.96 -2.25 -8.57
C ALA A 221 -11.25 -0.77 -8.30
N ARG A 222 -12.30 -0.23 -8.89
CA ARG A 222 -12.77 1.11 -8.52
C ARG A 222 -13.40 1.06 -7.14
N PRO A 223 -12.97 1.89 -6.18
CA PRO A 223 -13.93 2.38 -5.22
C PRO A 223 -15.02 3.04 -6.07
N MET A 224 -16.22 2.45 -6.10
CA MET A 224 -17.35 3.08 -6.79
C MET A 224 -17.67 4.38 -6.05
N PHE A 225 -17.27 5.49 -6.62
CA PHE A 225 -17.81 6.79 -6.28
C PHE A 225 -19.10 6.96 -7.09
N ASP A 226 -20.18 6.26 -6.69
CA ASP A 226 -21.49 6.53 -7.22
C ASP A 226 -21.90 7.95 -6.80
N LYS A 227 -22.54 8.68 -7.70
CA LYS A 227 -23.05 10.03 -7.39
C LYS A 227 -24.00 9.95 -6.20
N PRO A 228 -23.87 10.84 -5.19
CA PRO A 228 -24.90 10.96 -4.17
C PRO A 228 -26.23 11.25 -4.87
N GLY A 229 -27.24 10.42 -4.62
CA GLY A 229 -28.59 10.68 -5.09
C GLY A 229 -29.02 12.05 -4.59
N ARG A 230 -29.70 12.85 -5.46
CA ARG A 230 -30.33 14.13 -5.09
C ARG A 230 -31.51 13.89 -4.13
N GLY A 231 -31.21 13.45 -2.92
CA GLY A 231 -32.13 13.43 -1.80
C GLY A 231 -31.68 14.53 -0.83
N ALA A 232 -32.48 15.57 -0.68
CA ALA A 232 -32.24 16.60 0.33
C ALA A 232 -32.19 15.92 1.70
N VAL A 233 -31.00 15.71 2.24
CA VAL A 233 -30.82 15.25 3.61
C VAL A 233 -31.11 16.45 4.51
N LYS A 234 -32.25 16.42 5.21
CA LYS A 234 -32.55 17.38 6.28
C LYS A 234 -31.43 17.27 7.32
N ALA A 235 -30.91 18.42 7.76
CA ALA A 235 -29.99 18.48 8.89
C ALA A 235 -30.58 17.70 10.08
N PRO A 236 -29.78 16.89 10.80
CA PRO A 236 -30.29 16.19 11.97
C PRO A 236 -30.74 17.19 13.04
N PRO A 237 -31.83 16.91 13.78
CA PRO A 237 -32.31 17.77 14.84
C PRO A 237 -31.25 17.87 15.95
N SER A 238 -31.11 19.03 16.52
CA SER A 238 -30.11 19.44 17.51
C SER A 238 -30.19 18.76 18.90
N ASN A 239 -30.96 17.69 19.05
CA ASN A 239 -31.11 16.90 20.28
C ASN A 239 -31.05 15.38 20.00
N ALA A 240 -30.26 14.94 19.03
CA ALA A 240 -30.04 13.52 18.82
C ALA A 240 -29.00 13.01 19.81
N GLU A 241 -29.34 11.96 20.56
CA GLU A 241 -28.41 11.08 21.26
C GLU A 241 -27.22 10.80 20.33
N ALA A 242 -25.99 10.80 20.87
CA ALA A 242 -24.77 10.56 20.09
C ALA A 242 -24.98 9.28 19.24
N PRO A 243 -24.77 9.33 17.90
CA PRO A 243 -25.08 8.20 17.05
C PRO A 243 -24.29 6.97 17.53
N LEU A 244 -24.98 5.84 17.65
CA LEU A 244 -24.37 4.55 17.97
C LEU A 244 -23.17 4.35 17.04
N ARG A 245 -21.97 4.23 17.61
CA ARG A 245 -20.73 4.03 16.84
C ARG A 245 -20.85 2.71 16.09
N ASP A 246 -20.64 2.74 14.76
CA ASP A 246 -20.61 1.51 13.96
C ASP A 246 -19.62 0.50 14.56
N GLU A 247 -19.96 -0.77 14.52
CA GLU A 247 -19.06 -1.84 14.96
C GLU A 247 -18.08 -2.25 13.84
N PRO A 248 -16.88 -2.79 14.21
CA PRO A 248 -15.97 -3.37 13.24
C PRO A 248 -16.63 -4.52 12.47
N ARG A 249 -16.31 -4.67 11.19
CA ARG A 249 -16.87 -5.73 10.32
C ARG A 249 -15.76 -6.51 9.62
N LEU A 250 -15.97 -7.79 9.43
CA LEU A 250 -15.09 -8.63 8.61
C LEU A 250 -15.33 -8.32 7.13
N LEU A 251 -14.24 -8.11 6.39
CA LEU A 251 -14.21 -7.99 4.93
C LEU A 251 -13.69 -9.27 4.29
N TYR A 252 -12.73 -9.92 4.95
CA TYR A 252 -12.10 -11.15 4.51
C TYR A 252 -11.72 -12.00 5.73
N GLU A 253 -11.76 -13.31 5.58
CA GLU A 253 -11.32 -14.28 6.58
C GLU A 253 -10.86 -15.58 5.89
N ASP A 254 -9.68 -16.09 6.30
CA ASP A 254 -9.22 -17.45 6.01
C ASP A 254 -8.79 -18.15 7.31
N ALA A 255 -8.03 -19.23 7.22
CA ALA A 255 -7.55 -19.95 8.40
C ALA A 255 -6.61 -19.11 9.27
N ASP A 256 -5.70 -18.32 8.67
CA ASP A 256 -4.63 -17.61 9.35
C ASP A 256 -4.84 -16.11 9.47
N LEU A 257 -5.56 -15.50 8.51
CA LEU A 257 -5.68 -14.05 8.34
C LEU A 257 -7.14 -13.59 8.34
N ALA A 258 -7.34 -12.35 8.74
CA ALA A 258 -8.59 -11.64 8.51
C ALA A 258 -8.32 -10.19 8.09
N VAL A 259 -9.26 -9.58 7.37
CA VAL A 259 -9.30 -8.13 7.14
C VAL A 259 -10.54 -7.58 7.81
N VAL A 260 -10.33 -6.62 8.69
CA VAL A 260 -11.39 -5.98 9.49
C VAL A 260 -11.57 -4.54 9.02
N LEU A 261 -12.78 -4.15 8.69
CA LEU A 261 -13.15 -2.75 8.51
C LEU A 261 -13.28 -2.10 9.88
N LYS A 262 -12.31 -1.24 10.22
CA LYS A 262 -12.36 -0.43 11.43
C LYS A 262 -13.22 0.82 11.19
N PRO A 263 -14.28 1.04 11.92
CA PRO A 263 -15.03 2.30 11.87
C PRO A 263 -14.27 3.43 12.59
N PRO A 264 -14.70 4.71 12.43
CA PRO A 264 -14.15 5.81 13.20
C PRO A 264 -14.50 5.69 14.69
N GLY A 265 -13.73 6.38 15.55
CA GLY A 265 -13.96 6.40 16.98
C GLY A 265 -13.50 5.13 17.72
N TRP A 266 -12.87 4.17 17.05
CA TRP A 266 -12.29 2.98 17.65
C TRP A 266 -10.77 3.09 17.78
N SER A 267 -10.24 2.91 18.99
CA SER A 267 -8.79 2.76 19.18
C SER A 267 -8.34 1.39 18.69
N CYS A 268 -7.17 1.32 18.05
CA CYS A 268 -6.57 0.05 17.72
C CYS A 268 -6.05 -0.67 18.97
N LEU A 269 -5.44 0.05 19.90
CA LEU A 269 -4.78 -0.50 21.08
C LEU A 269 -5.64 -0.31 22.33
N SER A 270 -5.63 -1.30 23.20
CA SER A 270 -6.10 -1.14 24.58
C SER A 270 -5.19 -0.16 25.31
N GLN A 271 -5.74 0.62 26.24
CA GLN A 271 -4.92 1.47 27.11
C GLN A 271 -3.91 0.62 27.88
N PRO A 272 -2.69 1.14 28.21
CA PRO A 272 -1.63 0.37 28.87
C PRO A 272 -1.99 -0.21 30.25
N THR A 273 -3.10 0.19 30.85
CA THR A 273 -3.55 -0.19 32.18
C THR A 273 -4.30 -1.53 32.24
N GLY A 274 -4.18 -2.39 31.21
CA GLY A 274 -4.90 -3.67 31.16
C GLY A 274 -6.32 -3.51 30.62
N LEU A 275 -7.02 -4.63 30.45
CA LEU A 275 -8.45 -4.62 30.16
C LEU A 275 -9.14 -3.78 31.21
N ASP A 276 -9.82 -2.68 30.81
CA ASP A 276 -10.71 -1.95 31.70
C ASP A 276 -11.52 -2.99 32.49
N PRO A 277 -11.56 -2.92 33.84
CA PRO A 277 -12.28 -3.91 34.66
C PRO A 277 -13.73 -4.11 34.22
N ARG A 278 -14.32 -3.11 33.55
CA ARG A 278 -15.64 -3.19 32.91
C ARG A 278 -15.67 -4.18 31.75
N TRP A 279 -14.59 -4.30 30.95
CA TRP A 279 -14.46 -5.28 29.87
C TRP A 279 -14.21 -6.70 30.38
N ALA A 280 -13.50 -6.85 31.51
CA ALA A 280 -13.31 -8.14 32.16
C ALA A 280 -14.67 -8.72 32.68
N LYS A 281 -15.56 -7.86 33.18
CA LYS A 281 -16.94 -8.26 33.57
C LYS A 281 -17.80 -8.61 32.34
N LEU A 282 -17.54 -8.01 31.19
CA LEU A 282 -18.27 -8.25 29.94
C LEU A 282 -17.91 -9.57 29.27
N SER A 283 -16.71 -10.10 29.46
CA SER A 283 -16.32 -11.43 28.92
C SER A 283 -17.24 -12.55 29.44
N GLY A 284 -17.90 -12.36 30.60
CA GLY A 284 -18.93 -13.24 31.13
C GLY A 284 -20.36 -12.89 30.71
N LEU A 285 -20.65 -11.63 30.40
CA LEU A 285 -21.99 -11.12 30.12
C LEU A 285 -22.24 -10.88 28.62
N ALA A 286 -21.19 -10.76 27.81
CA ALA A 286 -21.24 -10.35 26.39
C ALA A 286 -21.91 -11.35 25.44
N ARG A 287 -22.37 -12.49 25.94
CA ARG A 287 -23.22 -13.40 25.11
C ARG A 287 -24.61 -12.82 24.81
N ARG A 288 -25.03 -11.69 25.41
CA ARG A 288 -26.38 -11.12 25.26
C ARG A 288 -26.50 -9.59 25.17
N ALA A 289 -25.45 -8.80 25.44
CA ALA A 289 -25.54 -7.34 25.39
C ALA A 289 -25.00 -6.81 24.06
N LYS A 290 -25.76 -5.96 23.38
CA LYS A 290 -25.28 -5.17 22.26
C LYS A 290 -24.17 -4.27 22.76
N VAL A 291 -23.01 -4.23 22.06
CA VAL A 291 -21.86 -3.37 22.40
C VAL A 291 -22.27 -1.90 22.61
N GLY A 292 -23.36 -1.45 21.96
CA GLY A 292 -23.92 -0.12 22.10
C GLY A 292 -24.45 0.25 23.50
N ASP A 293 -24.90 -0.71 24.32
CA ASP A 293 -25.51 -0.44 25.64
C ASP A 293 -24.46 -0.20 26.76
N LEU A 294 -23.18 -0.28 26.43
CA LEU A 294 -22.07 -0.26 27.39
C LEU A 294 -21.15 0.96 27.25
N MET A 295 -21.50 1.88 26.39
CA MET A 295 -20.71 3.07 26.09
C MET A 295 -21.15 4.24 27.00
N CYS A 296 -20.53 4.31 28.16
CA CYS A 296 -20.45 5.55 28.94
C CYS A 296 -19.60 6.57 28.18
N ASP A 297 -19.99 7.83 28.12
CA ASP A 297 -19.47 8.92 27.27
C ASP A 297 -17.96 9.21 27.28
N ALA A 298 -17.16 8.43 27.99
CA ALA A 298 -15.73 8.66 28.17
C ALA A 298 -14.82 7.50 27.68
N VAL A 299 -15.36 6.38 27.18
CA VAL A 299 -14.53 5.22 26.83
C VAL A 299 -14.46 5.00 25.33
N VAL A 300 -13.28 5.18 24.75
CA VAL A 300 -13.01 4.82 23.35
C VAL A 300 -12.94 3.29 23.25
N PRO A 301 -13.79 2.63 22.44
CA PRO A 301 -13.76 1.19 22.29
C PRO A 301 -12.44 0.75 21.65
N ALA A 302 -11.91 -0.39 22.11
CA ALA A 302 -10.66 -0.93 21.61
C ALA A 302 -10.91 -2.08 20.62
N LEU A 303 -10.30 -1.99 19.44
CA LEU A 303 -10.37 -3.06 18.43
C LEU A 303 -9.76 -4.36 18.94
N GLN A 304 -8.72 -4.30 19.76
CA GLN A 304 -8.16 -5.48 20.45
C GLN A 304 -9.20 -6.27 21.27
N ALA A 305 -10.09 -5.56 21.97
CA ALA A 305 -11.16 -6.19 22.73
C ALA A 305 -12.18 -6.86 21.79
N TRP A 306 -12.52 -6.21 20.69
CA TRP A 306 -13.41 -6.79 19.68
C TRP A 306 -12.79 -8.04 19.04
N LEU A 307 -11.49 -8.02 18.69
CA LEU A 307 -10.77 -9.18 18.14
C LEU A 307 -10.77 -10.37 19.11
N LEU A 308 -10.55 -10.11 20.40
CA LEU A 308 -10.63 -11.14 21.43
C LEU A 308 -12.03 -11.74 21.53
N LEU A 309 -13.08 -10.92 21.50
CA LEU A 309 -14.46 -11.39 21.52
C LEU A 309 -14.81 -12.17 20.26
N ARG A 310 -14.34 -11.73 19.10
CA ARG A 310 -14.68 -12.32 17.80
C ARG A 310 -13.97 -13.65 17.55
N PHE A 311 -12.71 -13.75 17.92
CA PHE A 311 -11.84 -14.88 17.58
C PHE A 311 -11.35 -15.67 18.81
N GLY A 312 -11.38 -15.09 20.00
CA GLY A 312 -10.73 -15.68 21.18
C GLY A 312 -11.38 -16.97 21.70
N ALA A 313 -12.61 -17.27 21.31
CA ALA A 313 -13.28 -18.54 21.64
C ALA A 313 -12.78 -19.73 20.78
N ASP A 314 -12.22 -19.47 19.61
CA ASP A 314 -11.67 -20.49 18.72
C ASP A 314 -10.23 -20.85 19.16
N PRO A 315 -9.97 -22.13 19.52
CA PRO A 315 -8.64 -22.57 19.94
C PRO A 315 -7.55 -22.37 18.87
N THR A 316 -7.92 -22.36 17.59
CA THR A 316 -6.98 -22.17 16.47
C THR A 316 -6.55 -20.70 16.31
N CYS A 317 -7.35 -19.75 16.82
CA CYS A 317 -7.07 -18.32 16.77
C CYS A 317 -6.20 -17.86 17.95
N ASP A 318 -5.00 -18.41 18.09
CA ASP A 318 -4.10 -18.18 19.21
C ASP A 318 -3.59 -16.73 19.32
N ALA A 319 -3.36 -16.05 18.19
CA ALA A 319 -2.95 -14.64 18.16
C ALA A 319 -4.01 -13.71 18.79
N ALA A 320 -5.30 -14.00 18.63
CA ALA A 320 -6.37 -13.19 19.21
C ALA A 320 -6.37 -13.22 20.76
N ARG A 321 -5.82 -14.27 21.37
CA ARG A 321 -5.66 -14.39 22.83
C ARG A 321 -4.33 -13.87 23.34
N ASP A 322 -3.35 -13.74 22.47
CA ASP A 322 -2.01 -13.30 22.84
C ASP A 322 -1.89 -11.76 22.83
N GLN A 323 -1.63 -11.17 24.00
CA GLN A 323 -1.45 -9.74 24.15
C GLN A 323 -0.12 -9.26 23.56
N ALA A 324 0.92 -10.11 23.55
CA ALA A 324 2.24 -9.75 23.00
C ALA A 324 2.20 -9.57 21.48
N SER A 325 1.26 -10.23 20.80
CA SER A 325 0.99 -10.05 19.37
C SER A 325 -0.04 -8.96 19.07
N ASP A 326 -0.31 -8.04 20.02
CA ASP A 326 -1.37 -7.02 19.85
C ASP A 326 -2.73 -7.61 19.46
N ARG A 327 -3.07 -8.80 19.95
CA ARG A 327 -4.28 -9.55 19.59
C ARG A 327 -4.37 -9.85 18.07
N GLY A 328 -3.23 -10.04 17.43
CA GLY A 328 -3.11 -10.31 16.00
C GLY A 328 -3.08 -9.08 15.10
N MET A 329 -3.10 -7.87 15.63
CA MET A 329 -3.04 -6.66 14.81
C MET A 329 -1.64 -6.41 14.26
N ALA A 330 -1.48 -6.52 12.94
CA ALA A 330 -0.21 -6.29 12.26
C ALA A 330 0.15 -4.79 12.11
N HIS A 331 -0.85 -3.92 12.09
CA HIS A 331 -0.71 -2.46 11.99
C HIS A 331 -1.93 -1.74 12.57
N ARG A 332 -1.86 -0.42 12.66
CA ARG A 332 -2.91 0.40 13.27
C ARG A 332 -3.35 1.56 12.38
N LEU A 333 -4.54 2.08 12.65
CA LEU A 333 -5.08 3.34 12.16
C LEU A 333 -5.35 4.27 13.36
N ASP A 334 -5.31 5.58 13.14
CA ASP A 334 -5.71 6.56 14.15
C ASP A 334 -7.19 6.34 14.55
N VAL A 335 -7.58 6.84 15.71
CA VAL A 335 -8.94 6.62 16.25
C VAL A 335 -10.01 7.04 15.26
N ASP A 336 -9.88 8.24 14.70
CA ASP A 336 -10.87 8.82 13.78
C ASP A 336 -10.70 8.38 12.32
N VAL A 337 -9.64 7.65 11.99
CA VAL A 337 -9.44 7.08 10.65
C VAL A 337 -10.19 5.78 10.53
N SER A 338 -10.95 5.61 9.45
CA SER A 338 -11.68 4.37 9.13
C SER A 338 -11.02 3.62 7.96
N GLY A 339 -11.32 2.33 7.83
CA GLY A 339 -10.87 1.52 6.70
C GLY A 339 -10.32 0.13 7.07
N PRO A 340 -9.83 -0.65 6.08
CA PRO A 340 -9.41 -2.03 6.25
C PRO A 340 -8.10 -2.16 7.03
N LEU A 341 -8.07 -3.12 7.97
CA LEU A 341 -6.92 -3.53 8.76
C LEU A 341 -6.64 -5.01 8.57
N LEU A 342 -5.38 -5.37 8.31
CA LEU A 342 -4.94 -6.77 8.26
C LEU A 342 -4.64 -7.28 9.68
N VAL A 343 -5.20 -8.44 9.99
CA VAL A 343 -5.12 -9.10 11.29
C VAL A 343 -4.69 -10.55 11.09
N GLY A 344 -3.76 -11.05 11.89
CA GLY A 344 -3.45 -12.46 12.00
C GLY A 344 -4.39 -13.11 13.03
N LYS A 345 -5.12 -14.14 12.65
CA LYS A 345 -5.92 -14.96 13.57
C LYS A 345 -5.02 -15.90 14.36
N THR A 346 -4.04 -16.48 13.68
CA THR A 346 -3.01 -17.34 14.26
C THR A 346 -1.71 -16.56 14.45
N LEU A 347 -0.81 -17.03 15.34
CA LEU A 347 0.53 -16.46 15.49
C LEU A 347 1.33 -16.54 14.18
N ARG A 348 1.18 -17.64 13.41
CA ARG A 348 1.74 -17.76 12.06
C ARG A 348 1.21 -16.66 11.13
N GLY A 349 -0.10 -16.44 11.13
CA GLY A 349 -0.75 -15.39 10.34
C GLY A 349 -0.31 -13.98 10.77
N TYR A 350 -0.20 -13.73 12.08
CA TYR A 350 0.28 -12.45 12.63
C TYR A 350 1.71 -12.14 12.19
N GLU A 351 2.64 -13.09 12.35
CA GLU A 351 4.02 -12.95 11.90
C GLU A 351 4.10 -12.67 10.39
N HIS A 352 3.28 -13.39 9.61
CA HIS A 352 3.20 -13.20 8.17
C HIS A 352 2.65 -11.81 7.82
N ALA A 353 1.56 -11.38 8.44
CA ALA A 353 0.96 -10.07 8.26
C ALA A 353 1.93 -8.94 8.64
N LYS A 354 2.60 -9.06 9.80
CA LYS A 354 3.57 -8.07 10.29
C LYS A 354 4.75 -7.88 9.34
N ARG A 355 5.30 -8.98 8.81
CA ARG A 355 6.38 -8.91 7.81
C ARG A 355 5.95 -8.16 6.55
N GLN A 356 4.76 -8.39 6.04
CA GLN A 356 4.24 -7.70 4.86
C GLN A 356 4.06 -6.21 5.10
N ILE A 357 3.52 -5.83 6.25
CA ILE A 357 3.32 -4.41 6.59
C ILE A 357 4.66 -3.67 6.67
N VAL A 358 5.70 -4.30 7.23
CA VAL A 358 7.07 -3.75 7.27
C VAL A 358 7.68 -3.66 5.88
N LEU A 359 7.47 -4.66 5.04
CA LEU A 359 7.95 -4.68 3.64
C LEU A 359 7.23 -3.68 2.74
N GLY A 360 6.14 -3.08 3.18
CA GLY A 360 5.47 -2.00 2.48
C GLY A 360 4.42 -2.42 1.48
N VAL A 361 3.49 -3.32 1.84
CA VAL A 361 2.33 -3.65 0.98
C VAL A 361 1.43 -2.44 0.73
N LEU A 362 0.69 -2.51 -0.38
CA LEU A 362 -0.17 -1.43 -0.85
C LEU A 362 -1.18 -0.96 0.21
N LYS A 363 -1.19 0.34 0.44
CA LYS A 363 -2.13 1.03 1.34
C LYS A 363 -2.53 2.34 0.69
N ASP A 364 -3.74 2.38 0.16
CA ASP A 364 -4.30 3.58 -0.46
C ASP A 364 -5.34 4.20 0.47
N TYR A 365 -5.33 5.52 0.54
CA TYR A 365 -6.21 6.33 1.37
C TYR A 365 -6.85 7.42 0.52
N VAL A 366 -7.94 7.96 1.00
CA VAL A 366 -8.50 9.23 0.55
C VAL A 366 -8.50 10.20 1.71
N ALA A 367 -8.16 11.45 1.44
CA ALA A 367 -8.26 12.56 2.38
C ALA A 367 -8.87 13.78 1.69
N LEU A 368 -9.66 14.55 2.41
CA LEU A 368 -10.07 15.89 1.98
C LEU A 368 -9.14 16.88 2.68
N VAL A 369 -8.56 17.81 1.92
CA VAL A 369 -7.61 18.79 2.43
C VAL A 369 -8.07 20.20 2.10
N HIS A 370 -7.66 21.18 2.91
CA HIS A 370 -7.93 22.59 2.67
C HIS A 370 -7.14 23.11 1.46
N GLY A 371 -7.76 23.95 0.65
CA GLY A 371 -7.15 24.60 -0.50
C GLY A 371 -6.99 23.70 -1.71
N THR A 372 -6.27 24.22 -2.70
CA THR A 372 -5.93 23.56 -3.96
C THR A 372 -4.43 23.39 -4.09
N PHE A 373 -4.01 22.48 -4.97
CA PHE A 373 -2.62 22.25 -5.29
C PHE A 373 -2.24 22.92 -6.63
N SER A 374 -0.98 23.32 -6.76
CA SER A 374 -0.45 23.84 -8.03
C SER A 374 -0.29 22.75 -9.10
N THR A 375 -0.26 21.48 -8.69
CA THR A 375 -0.14 20.30 -9.56
C THR A 375 -1.19 19.28 -9.17
N ASP A 376 -1.67 18.48 -10.13
CA ASP A 376 -2.70 17.48 -9.87
C ASP A 376 -2.15 16.27 -9.08
N ARG A 377 -0.81 16.13 -8.95
CA ARG A 377 -0.16 15.00 -8.27
C ARG A 377 1.26 15.35 -7.83
N GLY A 378 1.79 14.53 -6.94
CA GLY A 378 3.17 14.66 -6.46
C GLY A 378 3.54 13.63 -5.41
N GLU A 379 4.71 13.82 -4.83
CA GLU A 379 5.13 13.08 -3.65
C GLU A 379 5.66 14.03 -2.58
N CYS A 380 5.45 13.65 -1.32
CA CYS A 380 6.10 14.27 -0.18
C CYS A 380 7.07 13.27 0.43
N THR A 381 8.36 13.63 0.43
CA THR A 381 9.45 12.79 0.98
C THR A 381 10.03 13.36 2.28
N ALA A 382 9.36 14.35 2.86
CA ALA A 382 9.80 15.03 4.07
C ALA A 382 9.90 14.05 5.26
N PRO A 383 11.07 13.94 5.94
CA PRO A 383 11.22 13.01 7.05
C PRO A 383 10.34 13.39 8.24
N ILE A 384 9.84 12.38 8.97
CA ILE A 384 8.94 12.58 10.11
C ILE A 384 9.65 12.20 11.40
N ASP A 385 9.71 13.15 12.34
CA ASP A 385 10.16 12.95 13.71
C ASP A 385 8.98 12.65 14.62
N SER A 386 9.04 11.50 15.29
CA SER A 386 8.10 11.06 16.32
C SER A 386 8.69 11.02 17.73
N SER A 387 9.88 11.58 17.96
CA SER A 387 10.59 11.53 19.24
C SER A 387 9.78 12.13 20.40
N ARG A 388 8.97 13.14 20.11
CA ARG A 388 8.11 13.83 21.10
C ARG A 388 6.64 13.42 21.03
N TYR A 389 6.31 12.35 20.30
CA TYR A 389 4.91 11.95 20.12
C TYR A 389 4.18 11.66 21.43
N GLU A 390 4.84 11.01 22.38
CA GLU A 390 4.20 10.66 23.66
C GLU A 390 3.81 11.89 24.49
N SER A 391 4.60 12.96 24.44
CA SER A 391 4.32 14.20 25.16
C SER A 391 3.40 15.16 24.38
N GLU A 392 3.61 15.30 23.08
CA GLU A 392 2.92 16.30 22.26
C GLU A 392 1.71 15.74 21.51
N LYS A 393 1.58 14.39 21.42
CA LYS A 393 0.59 13.69 20.59
C LYS A 393 0.58 14.13 19.11
N ARG A 394 1.71 14.69 18.68
CA ARG A 394 1.96 15.23 17.36
C ARG A 394 3.32 14.77 16.85
N VAL A 395 3.43 14.43 15.58
CA VAL A 395 4.71 14.25 14.89
C VAL A 395 5.07 15.52 14.12
N ARG A 396 6.35 15.71 13.81
CA ARG A 396 6.84 16.89 13.09
C ARG A 396 7.62 16.47 11.86
N VAL A 397 7.53 17.27 10.81
CA VAL A 397 8.49 17.17 9.69
C VAL A 397 9.80 17.80 10.15
N SER A 398 10.89 17.03 10.08
CA SER A 398 12.22 17.46 10.51
C SER A 398 13.30 16.66 9.78
N ALA A 399 14.44 17.31 9.49
CA ALA A 399 15.57 16.65 8.84
C ALA A 399 16.15 15.46 9.66
N GLU A 400 16.02 15.51 10.98
CA GLU A 400 16.42 14.42 11.91
C GLU A 400 15.39 13.29 11.97
N GLY A 401 14.26 13.45 11.32
CA GLY A 401 13.14 12.49 11.30
C GLY A 401 13.47 11.20 10.55
N GLN A 402 12.57 10.24 10.67
CA GLN A 402 12.65 9.00 9.91
C GLN A 402 12.14 9.23 8.48
N PRO A 403 12.77 8.63 7.46
CA PRO A 403 12.29 8.73 6.08
C PRO A 403 10.81 8.40 5.96
N ALA A 404 10.06 9.26 5.31
CA ALA A 404 8.64 9.11 5.08
C ALA A 404 8.31 9.52 3.64
N ILE A 405 7.49 8.72 2.94
CA ILE A 405 7.12 8.96 1.55
C ILE A 405 5.62 8.76 1.39
N THR A 406 4.93 9.80 0.96
CA THR A 406 3.51 9.78 0.58
C THR A 406 3.39 10.26 -0.86
N VAL A 407 2.86 9.42 -1.73
CA VAL A 407 2.50 9.80 -3.10
C VAL A 407 1.04 10.22 -3.08
N TRP A 408 0.71 11.32 -3.72
CA TRP A 408 -0.65 11.87 -3.72
C TRP A 408 -1.10 12.32 -5.11
N GLU A 409 -2.42 12.35 -5.30
CA GLU A 409 -3.07 12.77 -6.53
C GLU A 409 -4.42 13.42 -6.21
N VAL A 410 -4.71 14.56 -6.82
CA VAL A 410 -6.00 15.26 -6.69
C VAL A 410 -7.06 14.49 -7.51
N VAL A 411 -8.07 13.97 -6.83
CA VAL A 411 -9.18 13.22 -7.46
C VAL A 411 -10.29 14.17 -7.91
N ALA A 412 -10.58 15.16 -7.09
CA ALA A 412 -11.59 16.16 -7.35
C ALA A 412 -11.36 17.41 -6.49
N GLU A 413 -11.83 18.54 -6.96
CA GLU A 413 -11.84 19.80 -6.24
C GLU A 413 -13.28 20.18 -5.88
N TYR A 414 -13.42 20.73 -4.69
CA TYR A 414 -14.69 21.12 -4.09
C TYR A 414 -14.62 22.53 -3.54
N GLU A 415 -15.78 23.14 -3.35
CA GLU A 415 -15.95 24.43 -2.71
C GLU A 415 -17.12 24.35 -1.72
N CYS A 416 -16.94 24.93 -0.54
CA CYS A 416 -18.05 25.09 0.40
C CYS A 416 -19.03 26.12 -0.13
N PRO A 417 -20.32 25.79 -0.30
CA PRO A 417 -21.31 26.76 -0.81
C PRO A 417 -21.48 27.99 0.07
N GLU A 418 -21.21 27.85 1.37
CA GLU A 418 -21.44 28.89 2.37
C GLU A 418 -20.23 29.82 2.53
N THR A 419 -19.01 29.23 2.65
CA THR A 419 -17.79 30.00 2.92
C THR A 419 -16.98 30.31 1.67
N GLN A 420 -17.27 29.63 0.55
CA GLN A 420 -16.50 29.64 -0.71
C GLN A 420 -15.05 29.14 -0.55
N GLU A 421 -14.74 28.49 0.57
CA GLU A 421 -13.45 27.85 0.77
C GLU A 421 -13.27 26.68 -0.18
N ALA A 422 -12.06 26.59 -0.74
CA ALA A 422 -11.69 25.52 -1.66
C ALA A 422 -11.13 24.31 -0.90
N TYR A 423 -11.41 23.12 -1.42
CA TYR A 423 -10.95 21.84 -0.87
C TYR A 423 -10.52 20.92 -2.00
N SER A 424 -9.48 20.11 -1.75
CA SER A 424 -9.05 19.05 -2.67
C SER A 424 -9.28 17.68 -2.05
N LEU A 425 -9.98 16.80 -2.76
CA LEU A 425 -10.06 15.39 -2.43
C LEU A 425 -8.84 14.70 -3.03
N VAL A 426 -7.96 14.18 -2.19
CA VAL A 426 -6.69 13.58 -2.62
C VAL A 426 -6.70 12.07 -2.35
N HIS A 427 -6.25 11.32 -3.34
CA HIS A 427 -5.85 9.92 -3.18
C HIS A 427 -4.40 9.88 -2.71
N CYS A 428 -4.14 9.20 -1.59
CA CYS A 428 -2.82 9.09 -1.00
C CYS A 428 -2.37 7.64 -0.98
N ARG A 429 -1.18 7.36 -1.53
CA ARG A 429 -0.49 6.08 -1.41
C ARG A 429 0.65 6.18 -0.41
N MET A 430 0.57 5.36 0.62
CA MET A 430 1.60 5.29 1.66
C MET A 430 2.73 4.34 1.24
N VAL A 431 3.87 4.88 0.81
CA VAL A 431 5.08 4.10 0.50
C VAL A 431 5.78 3.65 1.80
N THR A 432 5.85 4.53 2.77
CA THR A 432 6.28 4.24 4.15
C THR A 432 5.08 4.27 5.08
N LEU A 433 5.26 3.82 6.33
CA LEU A 433 4.22 3.85 7.35
C LEU A 433 4.75 4.51 8.63
N LYS A 434 4.36 5.75 8.88
CA LYS A 434 4.68 6.50 10.09
C LYS A 434 3.39 6.99 10.76
N THR A 435 3.43 7.21 12.07
CA THR A 435 2.33 7.81 12.82
C THR A 435 1.95 9.16 12.19
N HIS A 436 0.66 9.42 12.01
CA HIS A 436 0.11 10.66 11.43
C HIS A 436 0.71 11.08 10.06
N GLN A 437 1.33 10.18 9.30
CA GLN A 437 2.13 10.54 8.12
C GLN A 437 1.35 11.36 7.09
N ILE A 438 0.14 10.94 6.67
CA ILE A 438 -0.67 11.70 5.71
C ILE A 438 -0.97 13.10 6.28
N ARG A 439 -1.35 13.18 7.53
CA ARG A 439 -1.72 14.43 8.21
C ARG A 439 -0.55 15.42 8.27
N ALA A 440 0.63 14.94 8.69
CA ALA A 440 1.86 15.74 8.77
C ALA A 440 2.36 16.17 7.38
N HIS A 441 2.30 15.28 6.38
CA HIS A 441 2.73 15.60 5.02
C HIS A 441 1.78 16.59 4.34
N MET A 442 0.47 16.43 4.46
CA MET A 442 -0.50 17.38 3.89
C MET A 442 -0.37 18.76 4.56
N HIS A 443 -0.21 18.81 5.88
CA HIS A 443 0.08 20.06 6.58
C HIS A 443 1.41 20.70 6.11
N HIS A 444 2.47 19.91 5.91
CA HIS A 444 3.76 20.39 5.40
C HIS A 444 3.67 20.96 3.98
N LEU A 445 2.78 20.42 3.15
CA LEU A 445 2.49 20.93 1.80
C LEU A 445 1.62 22.20 1.80
N GLY A 446 1.16 22.67 2.98
CA GLY A 446 0.28 23.83 3.11
C GLY A 446 -1.21 23.50 2.94
N ASN A 447 -1.55 22.23 2.80
CA ASN A 447 -2.93 21.75 2.60
C ASN A 447 -3.33 20.78 3.73
N PRO A 448 -3.56 21.26 4.98
CA PRO A 448 -3.89 20.40 6.11
C PRO A 448 -5.19 19.63 5.86
N VAL A 449 -5.32 18.45 6.48
CA VAL A 449 -6.50 17.61 6.34
C VAL A 449 -7.69 18.25 7.02
N VAL A 450 -8.85 18.25 6.37
CA VAL A 450 -10.11 18.77 6.92
C VAL A 450 -10.51 17.97 8.16
N GLY A 451 -10.93 18.68 9.20
CA GLY A 451 -11.33 18.08 10.47
C GLY A 451 -10.17 17.56 11.32
N ASP A 452 -8.92 17.95 11.01
CA ASP A 452 -7.75 17.55 11.80
C ASP A 452 -7.57 18.45 13.02
N PRO A 453 -7.75 17.93 14.25
CA PRO A 453 -7.66 18.76 15.47
C PRO A 453 -6.20 19.06 15.87
N VAL A 454 -5.21 18.44 15.21
CA VAL A 454 -3.78 18.52 15.60
C VAL A 454 -2.96 19.33 14.58
N TYR A 455 -3.27 19.20 13.30
CA TYR A 455 -2.54 19.84 12.20
C TYR A 455 -3.36 20.88 11.45
N GLY A 456 -4.70 20.91 11.66
CA GLY A 456 -5.59 21.94 11.11
C GLY A 456 -5.56 23.22 11.94
N GLU A 457 -5.99 24.33 11.32
CA GLU A 457 -6.24 25.61 11.97
C GLU A 457 -7.75 25.75 12.25
N GLY A 458 -8.14 26.21 13.43
CA GLY A 458 -9.53 26.55 13.75
C GLY A 458 -10.46 25.37 14.10
N GLY A 459 -9.95 24.13 14.16
CA GLY A 459 -10.76 22.94 14.46
C GLY A 459 -11.57 22.42 13.26
N PRO A 460 -12.36 21.32 13.44
CA PRO A 460 -13.17 20.77 12.36
C PRO A 460 -14.32 21.71 12.01
N PRO A 461 -14.60 21.96 10.71
CA PRO A 461 -15.79 22.70 10.30
C PRO A 461 -17.06 21.92 10.69
N GLU A 462 -18.16 22.65 10.98
CA GLU A 462 -19.42 22.05 11.48
C GLU A 462 -19.99 20.95 10.54
N TRP A 463 -19.76 21.09 9.24
CA TRP A 463 -20.21 20.11 8.25
C TRP A 463 -19.35 18.84 8.18
N CYS A 464 -18.14 18.84 8.76
CA CYS A 464 -17.23 17.69 8.74
C CYS A 464 -17.16 17.03 10.13
N PRO A 465 -17.72 15.84 10.33
CA PRO A 465 -17.92 15.27 11.67
C PRO A 465 -16.63 14.78 12.34
N ARG A 466 -15.54 14.61 11.58
CA ARG A 466 -14.25 14.11 12.07
C ARG A 466 -13.13 14.37 11.08
N LEU A 467 -11.91 13.94 11.42
CA LEU A 467 -10.76 13.86 10.53
C LEU A 467 -11.15 13.18 9.19
N PHE A 468 -11.05 13.91 8.08
CA PHE A 468 -11.45 13.41 6.77
C PHE A 468 -10.33 12.54 6.15
N VAL A 469 -10.12 11.38 6.73
CA VAL A 469 -9.22 10.34 6.21
C VAL A 469 -9.92 8.98 6.25
N HIS A 470 -9.90 8.30 5.11
CA HIS A 470 -10.42 6.93 4.99
C HIS A 470 -9.44 6.07 4.20
N LYS A 471 -9.13 4.87 4.71
CA LYS A 471 -8.31 3.91 3.98
C LYS A 471 -9.18 3.16 2.98
N LEU A 472 -8.90 3.34 1.68
CA LEU A 472 -9.68 2.77 0.60
C LEU A 472 -9.28 1.34 0.26
N ARG A 473 -7.98 1.04 0.33
CA ARG A 473 -7.45 -0.22 -0.19
C ARG A 473 -6.31 -0.75 0.66
N LEU A 474 -6.33 -2.05 0.84
CA LEU A 474 -5.27 -2.82 1.45
C LEU A 474 -4.92 -3.98 0.52
N GLY A 475 -3.65 -4.05 0.06
CA GLY A 475 -3.11 -5.22 -0.61
C GLY A 475 -2.33 -6.07 0.39
N PHE A 476 -2.38 -7.40 0.23
CA PHE A 476 -1.62 -8.33 1.07
C PHE A 476 -1.44 -9.68 0.37
N PHE A 477 -0.53 -10.48 0.88
CA PHE A 477 -0.39 -11.88 0.47
C PHE A 477 -1.03 -12.78 1.52
N GLY A 478 -1.78 -13.78 1.08
CA GLY A 478 -2.17 -14.91 1.91
C GLY A 478 -0.93 -15.71 2.37
N VAL A 479 -1.08 -16.56 3.37
CA VAL A 479 0.04 -17.34 3.92
C VAL A 479 0.62 -18.29 2.88
N GLU A 480 -0.20 -18.78 1.96
CA GLU A 480 0.23 -19.62 0.82
C GLU A 480 0.81 -18.79 -0.35
N GLY A 481 0.80 -17.45 -0.21
CA GLY A 481 1.49 -16.52 -1.08
C GLY A 481 0.68 -15.93 -2.22
N GLU A 482 -0.64 -16.15 -2.27
CA GLU A 482 -1.52 -15.52 -3.23
C GLU A 482 -1.73 -14.03 -2.92
N ALA A 483 -1.65 -13.19 -3.96
CA ALA A 483 -1.91 -11.76 -3.82
C ALA A 483 -3.41 -11.48 -3.68
N ARG A 484 -3.79 -10.68 -2.69
CA ARG A 484 -5.16 -10.30 -2.36
C ARG A 484 -5.31 -8.80 -2.18
N PHE A 485 -6.50 -8.30 -2.46
CA PHE A 485 -6.85 -6.90 -2.28
C PHE A 485 -8.22 -6.78 -1.63
N GLU A 486 -8.29 -6.08 -0.52
CA GLU A 486 -9.55 -5.64 0.07
C GLU A 486 -9.74 -4.15 -0.21
N THR A 487 -10.89 -3.81 -0.78
CA THR A 487 -11.21 -2.45 -1.22
C THR A 487 -12.49 -1.99 -0.54
N CYS A 488 -12.44 -0.80 0.05
CA CYS A 488 -13.57 -0.10 0.62
C CYS A 488 -13.77 1.22 -0.12
N SER A 489 -14.98 1.49 -0.57
CA SER A 489 -15.31 2.83 -1.12
C SER A 489 -15.48 3.84 0.03
N LEU A 490 -15.44 5.14 -0.29
CA LEU A 490 -15.74 6.19 0.68
C LEU A 490 -17.18 6.08 1.23
N GLN A 491 -18.09 5.45 0.48
CA GLN A 491 -19.45 5.13 0.93
C GLN A 491 -19.49 4.19 2.15
N THR A 492 -18.42 3.40 2.40
CA THR A 492 -18.29 2.62 3.63
C THR A 492 -17.97 3.46 4.86
N ALA A 493 -17.74 4.77 4.68
CA ALA A 493 -17.65 5.80 5.69
C ALA A 493 -18.77 6.83 5.46
N PRO A 494 -20.04 6.50 5.79
CA PRO A 494 -21.22 7.27 5.38
C PRO A 494 -21.23 8.69 5.92
N ASP A 495 -20.60 8.93 7.05
CA ASP A 495 -20.38 10.23 7.65
C ASP A 495 -19.52 11.15 6.76
N LEU A 496 -18.38 10.66 6.27
CA LEU A 496 -17.52 11.40 5.35
C LEU A 496 -18.13 11.54 3.95
N TRP A 497 -18.86 10.49 3.51
CA TRP A 497 -19.56 10.53 2.24
C TRP A 497 -20.65 11.60 2.24
N SER A 498 -21.42 11.69 3.32
CA SER A 498 -22.44 12.73 3.50
C SER A 498 -21.82 14.13 3.56
N ALA A 499 -20.72 14.28 4.32
CA ALA A 499 -19.99 15.55 4.42
C ALA A 499 -19.50 16.03 3.04
N LEU A 500 -18.93 15.13 2.24
CA LEU A 500 -18.50 15.44 0.87
C LEU A 500 -19.67 15.82 -0.04
N GLY A 501 -20.84 15.19 0.15
CA GLY A 501 -22.07 15.48 -0.58
C GLY A 501 -22.65 16.87 -0.33
N GLY A 502 -22.28 17.52 0.77
CA GLY A 502 -22.65 18.91 1.08
C GLY A 502 -21.81 19.95 0.34
N LEU A 503 -20.68 19.57 -0.23
CA LEU A 503 -19.79 20.46 -0.96
C LEU A 503 -20.12 20.51 -2.46
N ARG A 504 -19.89 21.67 -3.08
CA ARG A 504 -20.02 21.86 -4.52
C ARG A 504 -18.75 21.39 -5.23
N LYS A 505 -18.85 20.37 -6.10
CA LYS A 505 -17.74 19.95 -6.93
C LYS A 505 -17.46 21.02 -8.01
N VAL A 506 -16.24 21.54 -8.07
CA VAL A 506 -15.83 22.62 -8.98
C VAL A 506 -14.80 22.19 -10.01
N GLY A 507 -14.01 21.14 -9.73
CA GLY A 507 -12.95 20.63 -10.60
C GLY A 507 -12.72 19.13 -10.42
N GLY A 508 -11.77 18.60 -11.18
CA GLY A 508 -11.32 17.21 -11.13
C GLY A 508 -10.90 16.69 -12.49
N MET A 509 -10.30 15.51 -12.56
CA MET A 509 -9.70 14.94 -13.78
C MET A 509 -10.64 14.85 -14.99
N ALA A 510 -11.97 14.90 -14.78
CA ALA A 510 -12.98 14.88 -15.86
C ALA A 510 -13.05 16.17 -16.69
N ALA A 511 -12.51 17.30 -16.20
CA ALA A 511 -12.60 18.59 -16.91
C ALA A 511 -11.54 18.76 -18.00
N LYS A 512 -10.51 17.91 -18.06
CA LYS A 512 -9.40 18.01 -19.02
C LYS A 512 -9.40 16.94 -20.12
N GLY A 513 -10.57 16.51 -20.58
CA GLY A 513 -10.71 15.79 -21.86
C GLY A 513 -10.38 14.30 -21.89
N CYS A 514 -10.09 13.66 -20.77
CA CYS A 514 -10.07 12.20 -20.66
C CYS A 514 -11.34 11.76 -19.94
N GLY A 515 -12.31 11.24 -20.69
CA GLY A 515 -13.59 10.80 -20.17
C GLY A 515 -13.42 9.86 -18.98
N ALA A 516 -13.58 10.38 -17.78
CA ALA A 516 -13.65 9.59 -16.58
C ALA A 516 -15.02 8.89 -16.55
N PRO A 517 -15.09 7.56 -16.59
CA PRO A 517 -16.34 6.89 -16.35
C PRO A 517 -16.67 6.99 -14.86
N GLY A 518 -17.76 7.69 -14.53
CA GLY A 518 -18.52 7.57 -13.30
C GLY A 518 -17.77 7.84 -11.98
N LEU A 519 -17.62 9.11 -11.61
CA LEU A 519 -17.62 9.58 -10.22
C LEU A 519 -19.05 9.81 -9.76
#